data_efe8df7893665407d990afcc6b620e6b
#
_entry.id   efe8df7893665407d990afcc6b620e6b
#
_cell.length_a   1.000
_cell.length_b   1.000
_cell.length_c   1.000
_cell.angle_alpha   90.00
_cell.angle_beta   90.00
_cell.angle_gamma   90.00
#
_symmetry.space_group_name_H-M   'P 1'
#
loop_
_entity.id
_entity.type
_entity.pdbx_description
1 polymer ?
#
loop_
_entity_poly.entity_id
_entity_poly.type
_entity_poly.pdbx_seq_one_letter_code
_entity_poly.pdbx_strand_id
1 'polypeptide(L)'
;MNHPQLTVIIPVYNAGAYIKETMRSLTGQTFSDFEVICVEDRSKDDSLSILRELARQDDRIRIIALDKNVGAGEARNVGLGHARGTYITFLDADDTIESDLYERAMALTEGGSVDQVVWGAVEEHYDAGGRHIRSVSLVPAAQDCQTYREIGQAALRLEEQTLFGYLWNSLYKGQIIRDHAIKLGNMVFYEDYFFNLEVIRHTRRLRVLDYGGYHYFKRVNASVTHRFSEDYFALSYSRVDSFYRFCLERELLTREARRILGIKLLRYTLSALARNHHPLSRMTDRERKRWLQEILQKPLYGELLGSEVSLGPVWGTLRRMVLEKNRHLLLLTGKLCYILRP
;
A
#
# COMPACT_ATOMS: atom_id res chain seq x y z
N MET A 1 -12.98 -14.80 28.63
CA MET A 1 -12.95 -13.40 28.18
C MET A 1 -13.40 -13.40 26.72
N ASN A 2 -14.42 -12.63 26.37
CA ASN A 2 -14.85 -12.52 24.98
C ASN A 2 -13.70 -11.89 24.18
N HIS A 3 -13.29 -12.54 23.09
CA HIS A 3 -12.34 -11.95 22.15
C HIS A 3 -13.09 -10.88 21.33
N PRO A 4 -12.48 -9.69 21.09
CA PRO A 4 -13.09 -8.68 20.27
C PRO A 4 -13.27 -9.18 18.84
N GLN A 5 -14.28 -8.69 18.13
CA GLN A 5 -14.45 -9.06 16.73
C GLN A 5 -13.37 -8.44 15.83
N LEU A 6 -12.88 -7.24 16.16
CA LEU A 6 -11.90 -6.50 15.38
C LEU A 6 -10.71 -6.07 16.24
N THR A 7 -9.48 -6.21 15.71
CA THR A 7 -8.28 -5.54 16.23
C THR A 7 -7.85 -4.48 15.23
N VAL A 8 -7.68 -3.24 15.70
CA VAL A 8 -7.09 -2.12 14.93
C VAL A 8 -5.65 -1.92 15.40
N ILE A 9 -4.69 -2.04 14.49
CA ILE A 9 -3.26 -1.86 14.78
C ILE A 9 -2.80 -0.51 14.23
N ILE A 10 -2.19 0.32 15.09
CA ILE A 10 -1.70 1.66 14.76
C ILE A 10 -0.21 1.72 15.07
N PRO A 11 0.68 1.73 14.06
CA PRO A 11 2.09 2.06 14.28
C PRO A 11 2.22 3.56 14.51
N VAL A 12 2.89 3.98 15.58
CA VAL A 12 3.00 5.39 15.97
C VAL A 12 4.47 5.81 16.08
N TYR A 13 4.88 6.76 15.25
CA TYR A 13 6.20 7.38 15.34
C TYR A 13 6.13 8.86 14.96
N ASN A 14 6.42 9.76 15.91
CA ASN A 14 6.38 11.21 15.74
C ASN A 14 5.05 11.71 15.11
N ALA A 15 3.93 11.23 15.65
CA ALA A 15 2.59 11.55 15.20
C ALA A 15 1.82 12.50 16.15
N GLY A 16 2.49 13.17 17.08
CA GLY A 16 1.87 14.00 18.10
C GLY A 16 0.93 15.08 17.57
N ALA A 17 1.23 15.61 16.36
CA ALA A 17 0.38 16.59 15.70
C ALA A 17 -0.96 16.03 15.16
N TYR A 18 -1.07 14.71 14.94
CA TYR A 18 -2.19 14.10 14.22
C TYR A 18 -2.94 13.05 15.04
N ILE A 19 -2.25 12.32 15.91
CA ILE A 19 -2.77 11.14 16.59
C ILE A 19 -4.07 11.38 17.37
N LYS A 20 -4.31 12.60 17.88
CA LYS A 20 -5.56 12.92 18.57
C LYS A 20 -6.76 12.86 17.63
N GLU A 21 -6.61 13.35 16.40
CA GLU A 21 -7.67 13.35 15.40
C GLU A 21 -7.92 11.93 14.87
N THR A 22 -6.85 11.20 14.57
CA THR A 22 -6.89 9.77 14.21
C THR A 22 -7.68 8.97 15.26
N MET A 23 -7.30 9.09 16.53
CA MET A 23 -7.94 8.36 17.62
C MET A 23 -9.39 8.80 17.84
N ARG A 24 -9.74 10.09 17.65
CA ARG A 24 -11.12 10.56 17.72
C ARG A 24 -11.99 9.91 16.64
N SER A 25 -11.51 9.83 15.39
CA SER A 25 -12.23 9.17 14.31
C SER A 25 -12.42 7.67 14.56
N LEU A 26 -11.45 7.03 15.21
CA LEU A 26 -11.48 5.61 15.56
C LEU A 26 -12.42 5.32 16.76
N THR A 27 -12.28 6.06 17.85
CA THR A 27 -13.11 5.82 19.05
C THR A 27 -14.56 6.22 18.85
N GLY A 28 -14.83 7.09 17.87
CA GLY A 28 -16.17 7.50 17.43
C GLY A 28 -16.85 6.57 16.43
N GLN A 29 -16.29 5.37 16.15
CA GLN A 29 -16.94 4.42 15.26
C GLN A 29 -18.26 3.89 15.81
N THR A 30 -19.26 3.72 14.94
CA THR A 30 -20.57 3.14 15.30
C THR A 30 -20.45 1.66 15.67
N PHE A 31 -19.48 0.94 15.08
CA PHE A 31 -19.11 -0.40 15.51
C PHE A 31 -18.24 -0.32 16.78
N SER A 32 -18.62 -1.04 17.86
CA SER A 32 -17.99 -0.89 19.18
C SER A 32 -17.16 -2.10 19.65
N ASP A 33 -17.35 -3.29 19.05
CA ASP A 33 -16.68 -4.54 19.49
C ASP A 33 -15.28 -4.67 18.87
N PHE A 34 -14.38 -3.76 19.27
CA PHE A 34 -12.99 -3.76 18.83
C PHE A 34 -12.00 -3.42 19.95
N GLU A 35 -10.77 -3.85 19.77
CA GLU A 35 -9.60 -3.39 20.51
C GLU A 35 -8.68 -2.56 19.61
N VAL A 36 -7.92 -1.65 20.20
CA VAL A 36 -6.90 -0.83 19.53
C VAL A 36 -5.54 -1.16 20.11
N ILE A 37 -4.57 -1.48 19.25
CA ILE A 37 -3.19 -1.70 19.63
C ILE A 37 -2.33 -0.59 19.01
N CYS A 38 -1.98 0.41 19.81
CA CYS A 38 -1.02 1.45 19.43
C CYS A 38 0.40 0.95 19.72
N VAL A 39 1.18 0.71 18.67
CA VAL A 39 2.60 0.35 18.83
C VAL A 39 3.44 1.62 18.67
N GLU A 40 3.90 2.14 19.80
CA GLU A 40 4.68 3.36 19.87
C GLU A 40 6.17 3.04 19.63
N ASP A 41 6.70 3.51 18.51
CA ASP A 41 8.00 3.16 17.95
C ASP A 41 9.11 4.15 18.35
N ARG A 42 9.20 4.46 19.65
CA ARG A 42 10.22 5.35 20.23
C ARG A 42 10.17 6.77 19.66
N SER A 43 9.01 7.40 19.67
CA SER A 43 8.81 8.81 19.26
C SER A 43 9.65 9.77 20.10
N LYS A 44 10.00 10.89 19.47
CA LYS A 44 10.75 11.99 20.10
C LYS A 44 9.87 13.19 20.45
N ASP A 45 8.60 13.14 20.06
CA ASP A 45 7.58 14.15 20.28
C ASP A 45 6.58 13.69 21.37
N ASP A 46 5.46 14.39 21.50
CA ASP A 46 4.43 14.14 22.51
C ASP A 46 3.53 12.92 22.22
N SER A 47 3.79 12.13 21.17
CA SER A 47 2.94 10.99 20.77
C SER A 47 2.62 10.04 21.91
N LEU A 48 3.64 9.58 22.65
CA LEU A 48 3.45 8.64 23.74
C LEU A 48 2.62 9.22 24.91
N SER A 49 2.85 10.49 25.24
CA SER A 49 2.10 11.16 26.33
C SER A 49 0.63 11.31 25.97
N ILE A 50 0.34 11.66 24.72
CA ILE A 50 -1.02 11.77 24.18
C ILE A 50 -1.72 10.40 24.21
N LEU A 51 -1.06 9.35 23.72
CA LEU A 51 -1.62 7.99 23.73
C LEU A 51 -1.95 7.52 25.14
N ARG A 52 -1.07 7.78 26.13
CA ARG A 52 -1.31 7.43 27.54
C ARG A 52 -2.52 8.14 28.13
N GLU A 53 -2.77 9.39 27.72
CA GLU A 53 -3.95 10.13 28.14
C GLU A 53 -5.22 9.52 27.55
N LEU A 54 -5.22 9.20 26.25
CA LEU A 54 -6.35 8.57 25.57
C LEU A 54 -6.66 7.17 26.10
N ALA A 55 -5.65 6.38 26.40
CA ALA A 55 -5.81 5.03 26.96
C ALA A 55 -6.38 5.03 28.40
N ARG A 56 -6.31 6.14 29.14
CA ARG A 56 -6.99 6.28 30.44
C ARG A 56 -8.49 6.56 30.27
N GLN A 57 -8.91 7.03 29.11
CA GLN A 57 -10.29 7.43 28.81
C GLN A 57 -11.06 6.34 28.07
N ASP A 58 -10.38 5.37 27.44
CA ASP A 58 -10.99 4.29 26.65
C ASP A 58 -10.23 2.98 26.85
N ASP A 59 -10.82 2.04 27.56
CA ASP A 59 -10.24 0.73 27.91
C ASP A 59 -9.96 -0.18 26.70
N ARG A 60 -10.51 0.17 25.51
CA ARG A 60 -10.20 -0.52 24.26
C ARG A 60 -8.80 -0.24 23.77
N ILE A 61 -8.14 0.84 24.25
CA ILE A 61 -6.82 1.28 23.78
C ILE A 61 -5.72 0.65 24.62
N ARG A 62 -4.88 -0.11 23.95
CA ARG A 62 -3.68 -0.72 24.52
C ARG A 62 -2.44 -0.14 23.85
N ILE A 63 -1.45 0.27 24.64
CA ILE A 63 -0.19 0.83 24.15
C ILE A 63 0.93 -0.19 24.35
N ILE A 64 1.73 -0.40 23.31
CA ILE A 64 2.98 -1.15 23.36
C ILE A 64 4.09 -0.16 22.99
N ALA A 65 4.82 0.30 24.00
CA ALA A 65 5.95 1.22 23.79
C ALA A 65 7.24 0.43 23.56
N LEU A 66 7.92 0.67 22.44
CA LEU A 66 9.16 -0.01 22.09
C LEU A 66 10.39 0.73 22.66
N ASP A 67 11.41 -0.02 23.02
CA ASP A 67 12.67 0.54 23.55
C ASP A 67 13.53 1.22 22.48
N LYS A 68 13.34 0.87 21.22
CA LYS A 68 14.04 1.43 20.06
C LYS A 68 13.12 1.58 18.87
N ASN A 69 13.44 2.50 17.97
CA ASN A 69 12.74 2.62 16.69
C ASN A 69 13.09 1.43 15.77
N VAL A 70 12.06 0.70 15.35
CA VAL A 70 12.18 -0.49 14.50
C VAL A 70 11.56 -0.29 13.10
N GLY A 71 10.84 0.82 12.90
CA GLY A 71 10.11 1.13 11.66
C GLY A 71 8.69 0.58 11.62
N ALA A 72 7.87 1.17 10.74
CA ALA A 72 6.42 0.92 10.71
C ALA A 72 6.06 -0.55 10.46
N GLY A 73 6.77 -1.24 9.55
CA GLY A 73 6.54 -2.64 9.26
C GLY A 73 6.71 -3.55 10.47
N GLU A 74 7.84 -3.40 11.19
CA GLU A 74 8.09 -4.20 12.40
C GLU A 74 7.17 -3.79 13.56
N ALA A 75 6.85 -2.52 13.71
CA ALA A 75 5.85 -2.08 14.69
C ALA A 75 4.47 -2.73 14.41
N ARG A 76 4.05 -2.84 13.15
CA ARG A 76 2.83 -3.57 12.78
C ARG A 76 2.95 -5.07 13.10
N ASN A 77 4.12 -5.70 12.88
CA ASN A 77 4.37 -7.10 13.27
C ASN A 77 4.24 -7.32 14.78
N VAL A 78 4.75 -6.39 15.59
CA VAL A 78 4.53 -6.42 17.05
C VAL A 78 3.04 -6.36 17.36
N GLY A 79 2.30 -5.45 16.73
CA GLY A 79 0.84 -5.37 16.85
C GLY A 79 0.14 -6.67 16.49
N LEU A 80 0.51 -7.29 15.36
CA LEU A 80 -0.02 -8.59 14.92
C LEU A 80 0.17 -9.69 15.96
N GLY A 81 1.33 -9.73 16.63
CA GLY A 81 1.64 -10.70 17.70
C GLY A 81 0.74 -10.55 18.93
N HIS A 82 0.11 -9.40 19.11
CA HIS A 82 -0.76 -9.10 20.24
C HIS A 82 -2.25 -9.03 19.90
N ALA A 83 -2.59 -9.11 18.60
CA ALA A 83 -3.96 -9.02 18.09
C ALA A 83 -4.81 -10.23 18.52
N ARG A 84 -5.99 -9.98 19.10
CA ARG A 84 -6.93 -11.00 19.59
C ARG A 84 -8.21 -11.06 18.76
N GLY A 85 -8.44 -10.06 17.91
CA GLY A 85 -9.63 -9.97 17.08
C GLY A 85 -9.78 -11.12 16.08
N THR A 86 -11.03 -11.45 15.76
CA THR A 86 -11.34 -12.36 14.64
C THR A 86 -10.84 -11.76 13.34
N TYR A 87 -11.04 -10.46 13.17
CA TYR A 87 -10.47 -9.66 12.07
C TYR A 87 -9.42 -8.68 12.58
N ILE A 88 -8.51 -8.34 11.70
CA ILE A 88 -7.43 -7.37 11.95
C ILE A 88 -7.50 -6.31 10.85
N THR A 89 -7.29 -5.06 11.20
CA THR A 89 -7.07 -3.95 10.28
C THR A 89 -5.93 -3.07 10.77
N PHE A 90 -5.45 -2.21 9.89
CA PHE A 90 -4.43 -1.23 10.23
C PHE A 90 -4.99 0.18 10.03
N LEU A 91 -4.47 1.13 10.79
CA LEU A 91 -4.77 2.55 10.64
C LEU A 91 -3.46 3.32 10.81
N ASP A 92 -3.14 4.22 9.89
CA ASP A 92 -1.96 5.07 10.02
C ASP A 92 -2.23 6.22 11.00
N ALA A 93 -1.21 6.57 11.79
CA ALA A 93 -1.36 7.49 12.94
C ALA A 93 -1.61 8.95 12.56
N ASP A 94 -1.66 9.26 11.28
CA ASP A 94 -1.88 10.59 10.70
C ASP A 94 -3.06 10.65 9.73
N ASP A 95 -3.89 9.58 9.68
CA ASP A 95 -5.07 9.46 8.85
C ASP A 95 -6.36 9.38 9.69
N THR A 96 -7.52 9.50 9.06
CA THR A 96 -8.84 9.41 9.71
C THR A 96 -9.79 8.50 8.94
N ILE A 97 -10.87 8.09 9.59
CA ILE A 97 -11.89 7.22 9.01
C ILE A 97 -13.29 7.76 9.26
N GLU A 98 -14.21 7.51 8.33
CA GLU A 98 -15.64 7.80 8.48
C GLU A 98 -16.24 6.99 9.63
N SER A 99 -17.18 7.57 10.35
CA SER A 99 -17.71 7.01 11.60
C SER A 99 -18.41 5.65 11.45
N ASP A 100 -18.87 5.27 10.27
CA ASP A 100 -19.57 4.03 9.97
C ASP A 100 -18.75 3.01 9.16
N LEU A 101 -17.45 3.31 8.92
CA LEU A 101 -16.61 2.44 8.07
C LEU A 101 -16.54 1.01 8.61
N TYR A 102 -16.23 0.86 9.89
CA TYR A 102 -16.08 -0.49 10.45
C TYR A 102 -17.39 -1.23 10.60
N GLU A 103 -18.50 -0.54 10.85
CA GLU A 103 -19.83 -1.17 10.83
C GLU A 103 -20.16 -1.75 9.46
N ARG A 104 -19.97 -0.96 8.39
CA ARG A 104 -20.19 -1.40 7.02
C ARG A 104 -19.28 -2.57 6.63
N ALA A 105 -17.99 -2.47 6.96
CA ALA A 105 -17.03 -3.51 6.64
C ALA A 105 -17.30 -4.80 7.41
N MET A 106 -17.60 -4.72 8.72
CA MET A 106 -17.91 -5.87 9.57
C MET A 106 -19.22 -6.55 9.17
N ALA A 107 -20.23 -5.80 8.71
CA ALA A 107 -21.46 -6.38 8.17
C ALA A 107 -21.21 -7.33 6.99
N LEU A 108 -20.18 -7.07 6.18
CA LEU A 108 -19.79 -7.91 5.05
C LEU A 108 -19.01 -9.18 5.46
N THR A 109 -18.60 -9.32 6.71
CA THR A 109 -17.83 -10.50 7.17
C THR A 109 -18.72 -11.74 7.36
N GLU A 110 -20.03 -11.58 7.39
CA GLU A 110 -21.02 -12.66 7.53
C GLU A 110 -20.67 -13.65 8.66
N GLY A 111 -20.38 -13.09 9.85
CA GLY A 111 -20.07 -13.89 11.03
C GLY A 111 -18.75 -14.66 10.95
N GLY A 112 -17.80 -14.21 10.10
CA GLY A 112 -16.47 -14.82 9.99
C GLY A 112 -16.31 -15.75 8.78
N SER A 113 -17.29 -15.84 7.87
CA SER A 113 -17.20 -16.68 6.68
C SER A 113 -16.38 -16.04 5.56
N VAL A 114 -16.22 -14.70 5.55
CA VAL A 114 -15.43 -13.94 4.59
C VAL A 114 -13.99 -13.80 5.11
N ASP A 115 -13.02 -14.00 4.25
CA ASP A 115 -11.61 -14.00 4.65
C ASP A 115 -10.99 -12.59 4.58
N GLN A 116 -11.46 -11.76 3.66
CA GLN A 116 -11.00 -10.39 3.50
C GLN A 116 -12.14 -9.48 3.02
N VAL A 117 -12.21 -8.27 3.58
CA VAL A 117 -13.07 -7.19 3.06
C VAL A 117 -12.16 -6.03 2.70
N VAL A 118 -12.31 -5.46 1.49
CA VAL A 118 -11.50 -4.34 1.00
C VAL A 118 -12.42 -3.17 0.68
N TRP A 119 -11.98 -1.94 1.01
CA TRP A 119 -12.72 -0.70 0.73
C TRP A 119 -11.88 0.34 -0.01
N GLY A 120 -12.52 1.43 -0.38
CA GLY A 120 -11.91 2.57 -1.03
C GLY A 120 -11.41 3.63 -0.04
N ALA A 121 -10.82 4.69 -0.60
CA ALA A 121 -10.30 5.81 0.17
C ALA A 121 -10.58 7.15 -0.51
N VAL A 122 -10.44 8.22 0.25
CA VAL A 122 -10.32 9.60 -0.24
C VAL A 122 -8.91 10.08 0.03
N GLU A 123 -8.16 10.40 -1.01
CA GLU A 123 -6.85 11.02 -0.90
C GLU A 123 -7.00 12.52 -0.69
N GLU A 124 -6.59 13.03 0.47
CA GLU A 124 -6.63 14.45 0.84
C GLU A 124 -5.27 15.09 0.57
N HIS A 125 -5.17 15.88 -0.48
CA HIS A 125 -3.92 16.51 -0.90
C HIS A 125 -3.72 17.90 -0.26
N TYR A 126 -2.54 18.09 0.34
CA TYR A 126 -2.15 19.35 1.01
C TYR A 126 -0.88 19.91 0.37
N ASP A 127 -0.79 21.25 0.29
CA ASP A 127 0.43 21.94 -0.12
C ASP A 127 1.49 21.99 1.01
N ALA A 128 2.66 22.53 0.70
CA ALA A 128 3.75 22.67 1.66
C ALA A 128 3.42 23.60 2.85
N GLY A 129 2.41 24.45 2.71
CA GLY A 129 1.89 25.33 3.75
C GLY A 129 0.80 24.69 4.61
N GLY A 130 0.44 23.44 4.36
CA GLY A 130 -0.62 22.73 5.08
C GLY A 130 -2.05 23.11 4.64
N ARG A 131 -2.22 23.80 3.51
CA ARG A 131 -3.54 24.13 2.96
C ARG A 131 -4.04 22.94 2.11
N HIS A 132 -5.29 22.52 2.33
CA HIS A 132 -5.96 21.54 1.50
C HIS A 132 -6.10 22.04 0.05
N ILE A 133 -5.68 21.21 -0.92
CA ILE A 133 -5.70 21.53 -2.34
C ILE A 133 -6.88 20.87 -3.04
N ARG A 134 -7.05 19.57 -2.78
CA ARG A 134 -8.09 18.74 -3.43
C ARG A 134 -8.26 17.41 -2.71
N SER A 135 -9.45 16.81 -2.90
CA SER A 135 -9.73 15.42 -2.55
C SER A 135 -9.87 14.57 -3.82
N VAL A 136 -9.34 13.35 -3.79
CA VAL A 136 -9.46 12.38 -4.89
C VAL A 136 -10.08 11.10 -4.35
N SER A 137 -11.29 10.79 -4.79
CA SER A 137 -11.99 9.58 -4.38
C SER A 137 -11.50 8.38 -5.18
N LEU A 138 -11.06 7.33 -4.47
CA LEU A 138 -10.65 6.03 -4.99
C LEU A 138 -11.62 4.98 -4.44
N VAL A 139 -12.76 4.81 -5.09
CA VAL A 139 -13.80 3.87 -4.64
C VAL A 139 -13.89 2.71 -5.64
N PRO A 140 -13.62 1.48 -5.21
CA PRO A 140 -13.79 0.31 -6.06
C PRO A 140 -15.26 -0.04 -6.21
N ALA A 141 -15.63 -0.73 -7.29
CA ALA A 141 -16.98 -1.29 -7.43
C ALA A 141 -17.20 -2.45 -6.45
N ALA A 142 -18.39 -2.56 -5.87
CA ALA A 142 -18.77 -3.66 -4.98
C ALA A 142 -18.61 -5.03 -5.66
N GLN A 143 -18.08 -6.02 -4.94
CA GLN A 143 -17.89 -7.38 -5.43
C GLN A 143 -18.04 -8.40 -4.29
N ASP A 144 -18.57 -9.57 -4.62
CA ASP A 144 -18.54 -10.79 -3.78
C ASP A 144 -17.81 -11.88 -4.58
N CYS A 145 -16.58 -12.20 -4.17
CA CYS A 145 -15.70 -13.11 -4.85
C CYS A 145 -15.54 -14.41 -4.05
N GLN A 146 -15.96 -15.53 -4.64
CA GLN A 146 -16.01 -16.85 -3.99
C GLN A 146 -15.11 -17.87 -4.67
N THR A 147 -14.51 -17.51 -5.79
CA THR A 147 -13.58 -18.37 -6.52
C THR A 147 -12.21 -17.72 -6.58
N TYR A 148 -11.17 -18.55 -6.71
CA TYR A 148 -9.79 -18.07 -6.89
C TYR A 148 -9.64 -17.14 -8.09
N ARG A 149 -10.42 -17.38 -9.15
CA ARG A 149 -10.39 -16.54 -10.35
C ARG A 149 -11.02 -15.17 -10.09
N GLU A 150 -12.18 -15.12 -9.47
CA GLU A 150 -12.84 -13.84 -9.10
C GLU A 150 -11.99 -13.00 -8.17
N ILE A 151 -11.39 -13.64 -7.14
CA ILE A 151 -10.49 -12.98 -6.20
C ILE A 151 -9.28 -12.40 -6.92
N GLY A 152 -8.66 -13.16 -7.82
CA GLY A 152 -7.53 -12.69 -8.60
C GLY A 152 -7.91 -11.54 -9.55
N GLN A 153 -9.09 -11.58 -10.16
CA GLN A 153 -9.60 -10.48 -10.98
C GLN A 153 -9.90 -9.22 -10.16
N ALA A 154 -10.43 -9.38 -8.95
CA ALA A 154 -10.65 -8.28 -8.02
C ALA A 154 -9.31 -7.66 -7.59
N ALA A 155 -8.31 -8.48 -7.23
CA ALA A 155 -6.97 -8.02 -6.91
C ALA A 155 -6.32 -7.23 -8.05
N LEU A 156 -6.50 -7.67 -9.30
CA LEU A 156 -5.99 -6.98 -10.48
C LEU A 156 -6.66 -5.61 -10.68
N ARG A 157 -7.98 -5.50 -10.47
CA ARG A 157 -8.71 -4.22 -10.52
C ARG A 157 -8.26 -3.28 -9.40
N LEU A 158 -8.09 -3.80 -8.18
CA LEU A 158 -7.57 -3.03 -7.05
C LEU A 158 -6.13 -2.55 -7.32
N GLU A 159 -5.28 -3.39 -7.95
CA GLU A 159 -3.93 -2.97 -8.36
C GLU A 159 -3.98 -1.88 -9.43
N GLU A 160 -4.86 -1.95 -10.42
CA GLU A 160 -5.05 -0.89 -11.42
C GLU A 160 -5.41 0.45 -10.75
N GLN A 161 -6.33 0.43 -9.79
CA GLN A 161 -6.79 1.59 -9.02
C GLN A 161 -5.81 2.04 -7.94
N THR A 162 -4.63 1.40 -7.81
CA THR A 162 -3.63 1.66 -6.75
C THR A 162 -4.08 1.33 -5.32
N LEU A 163 -5.19 0.64 -5.14
CA LEU A 163 -5.75 0.27 -3.83
C LEU A 163 -5.18 -1.03 -3.26
N PHE A 164 -4.61 -1.90 -4.09
CA PHE A 164 -4.10 -3.21 -3.65
C PHE A 164 -2.91 -3.12 -2.67
N GLY A 165 -2.14 -2.03 -2.76
CA GLY A 165 -0.89 -1.89 -2.01
C GLY A 165 -1.02 -1.31 -0.61
N TYR A 166 -2.22 -1.06 -0.10
CA TYR A 166 -2.43 -0.46 1.23
C TYR A 166 -2.93 -1.48 2.24
N LEU A 167 -2.50 -1.38 3.51
CA LEU A 167 -2.97 -2.21 4.60
C LEU A 167 -4.26 -1.68 5.24
N TRP A 168 -4.38 -0.38 5.31
CA TRP A 168 -5.44 0.33 6.02
C TRP A 168 -6.82 0.26 5.32
N ASN A 169 -6.90 -0.27 4.11
CA ASN A 169 -8.14 -0.42 3.37
C ASN A 169 -8.70 -1.84 3.40
N SER A 170 -8.38 -2.63 4.41
CA SER A 170 -8.80 -4.03 4.49
C SER A 170 -9.11 -4.49 5.91
N LEU A 171 -10.13 -5.34 6.04
CA LEU A 171 -10.24 -6.31 7.13
C LEU A 171 -9.58 -7.62 6.68
N TYR A 172 -8.73 -8.15 7.50
CA TYR A 172 -8.05 -9.43 7.31
C TYR A 172 -8.54 -10.41 8.36
N LYS A 173 -8.97 -11.59 7.96
CA LYS A 173 -9.26 -12.67 8.91
C LYS A 173 -7.97 -13.06 9.64
N GLY A 174 -7.90 -12.80 10.93
CA GLY A 174 -6.70 -12.98 11.73
C GLY A 174 -6.17 -14.42 11.71
N GLN A 175 -7.05 -15.41 11.53
CA GLN A 175 -6.65 -16.81 11.41
C GLN A 175 -5.71 -17.05 10.21
N ILE A 176 -5.98 -16.44 9.04
CA ILE A 176 -5.12 -16.60 7.85
C ILE A 176 -3.71 -16.08 8.16
N ILE A 177 -3.61 -14.92 8.81
CA ILE A 177 -2.31 -14.33 9.17
C ILE A 177 -1.54 -15.26 10.11
N ARG A 178 -2.21 -15.82 11.12
CA ARG A 178 -1.59 -16.72 12.11
C ARG A 178 -1.21 -18.06 11.51
N ASP A 179 -2.12 -18.72 10.77
CA ASP A 179 -1.92 -20.08 10.24
C ASP A 179 -0.78 -20.12 9.21
N HIS A 180 -0.58 -19.03 8.47
CA HIS A 180 0.48 -18.91 7.47
C HIS A 180 1.68 -18.08 7.93
N ALA A 181 1.71 -17.66 9.20
CA ALA A 181 2.76 -16.84 9.80
C ALA A 181 3.12 -15.59 8.96
N ILE A 182 2.09 -14.95 8.37
CA ILE A 182 2.26 -13.80 7.47
C ILE A 182 2.74 -12.60 8.27
N LYS A 183 3.82 -11.97 7.79
CA LYS A 183 4.44 -10.80 8.42
C LYS A 183 4.81 -9.76 7.37
N LEU A 184 4.87 -8.51 7.80
CA LEU A 184 5.47 -7.46 6.98
C LEU A 184 6.98 -7.67 6.89
N GLY A 185 7.52 -7.54 5.67
CA GLY A 185 8.95 -7.66 5.43
C GLY A 185 9.72 -6.43 5.92
N ASN A 186 11.01 -6.60 6.19
CA ASN A 186 11.90 -5.48 6.51
C ASN A 186 12.43 -4.84 5.21
N MET A 187 11.55 -4.13 4.49
CA MET A 187 11.86 -3.43 3.24
C MET A 187 11.57 -1.94 3.39
N VAL A 188 12.32 -1.11 2.66
CA VAL A 188 12.12 0.35 2.67
C VAL A 188 10.83 0.77 1.95
N PHE A 189 10.38 -0.05 0.98
CA PHE A 189 9.17 0.18 0.18
C PHE A 189 8.44 -1.13 -0.07
N TYR A 190 7.12 -1.05 -0.19
CA TYR A 190 6.24 -2.13 -0.63
C TYR A 190 6.07 -3.30 0.36
N GLU A 191 6.45 -3.16 1.64
CA GLU A 191 6.17 -4.15 2.67
C GLU A 191 4.66 -4.46 2.76
N ASP A 192 3.84 -3.42 2.69
CA ASP A 192 2.37 -3.50 2.69
C ASP A 192 1.85 -4.30 1.50
N TYR A 193 2.43 -4.04 0.34
CA TYR A 193 2.05 -4.72 -0.89
C TYR A 193 2.34 -6.22 -0.86
N PHE A 194 3.53 -6.61 -0.39
CA PHE A 194 3.90 -8.03 -0.29
C PHE A 194 3.10 -8.76 0.78
N PHE A 195 2.77 -8.08 1.89
CA PHE A 195 1.84 -8.60 2.88
C PHE A 195 0.47 -8.89 2.25
N ASN A 196 -0.11 -7.95 1.52
CA ASN A 196 -1.37 -8.13 0.83
C ASN A 196 -1.33 -9.25 -0.20
N LEU A 197 -0.21 -9.35 -0.95
CA LEU A 197 -0.03 -10.41 -1.94
C LEU A 197 0.02 -11.79 -1.29
N GLU A 198 0.60 -11.90 -0.10
CA GLU A 198 0.63 -13.15 0.64
C GLU A 198 -0.75 -13.49 1.22
N VAL A 199 -1.44 -12.52 1.83
CA VAL A 199 -2.81 -12.74 2.34
C VAL A 199 -3.76 -13.18 1.24
N ILE A 200 -3.75 -12.52 0.07
CA ILE A 200 -4.68 -12.82 -1.03
C ILE A 200 -4.45 -14.21 -1.63
N ARG A 201 -3.25 -14.79 -1.50
CA ARG A 201 -2.96 -16.17 -1.90
C ARG A 201 -3.75 -17.19 -1.09
N HIS A 202 -3.99 -16.88 0.17
CA HIS A 202 -4.71 -17.74 1.11
C HIS A 202 -6.19 -17.37 1.27
N THR A 203 -6.62 -16.28 0.66
CA THR A 203 -8.02 -15.82 0.67
C THR A 203 -8.88 -16.71 -0.23
N ARG A 204 -9.98 -17.23 0.32
CA ARG A 204 -10.98 -18.06 -0.39
C ARG A 204 -12.27 -17.31 -0.64
N ARG A 205 -12.56 -16.28 0.16
CA ARG A 205 -13.72 -15.41 0.02
C ARG A 205 -13.33 -13.97 0.27
N LEU A 206 -13.51 -13.13 -0.75
CA LEU A 206 -13.19 -11.69 -0.73
C LEU A 206 -14.45 -10.88 -0.99
N ARG A 207 -14.69 -9.86 -0.19
CA ARG A 207 -15.67 -8.83 -0.50
C ARG A 207 -15.03 -7.48 -0.74
N VAL A 208 -15.55 -6.74 -1.71
CA VAL A 208 -15.16 -5.36 -1.98
C VAL A 208 -16.33 -4.46 -1.67
N LEU A 209 -16.10 -3.50 -0.80
CA LEU A 209 -17.05 -2.48 -0.38
C LEU A 209 -16.86 -1.22 -1.23
N ASP A 210 -17.90 -0.76 -1.90
CA ASP A 210 -17.93 0.48 -2.69
C ASP A 210 -18.08 1.73 -1.81
N TYR A 211 -17.12 1.92 -0.90
CA TYR A 211 -17.13 2.99 0.08
C TYR A 211 -15.74 3.59 0.28
N GLY A 212 -15.65 4.91 0.21
CA GLY A 212 -14.42 5.65 0.44
C GLY A 212 -14.29 6.15 1.88
N GLY A 213 -14.43 5.24 2.84
CA GLY A 213 -14.50 5.58 4.27
C GLY A 213 -13.16 5.84 4.95
N TYR A 214 -12.04 5.80 4.24
CA TYR A 214 -10.70 6.09 4.76
C TYR A 214 -10.17 7.38 4.14
N HIS A 215 -9.71 8.35 4.95
CA HIS A 215 -9.10 9.61 4.52
C HIS A 215 -7.59 9.52 4.63
N TYR A 216 -6.93 9.40 3.48
CA TYR A 216 -5.47 9.35 3.36
C TYR A 216 -4.89 10.73 3.11
N PHE A 217 -4.19 11.29 4.11
CA PHE A 217 -3.65 12.64 4.06
C PHE A 217 -2.28 12.71 3.39
N LYS A 218 -2.23 13.19 2.15
CA LYS A 218 -1.00 13.41 1.37
C LYS A 218 -0.40 14.78 1.64
N ARG A 219 0.54 14.84 2.58
CA ARG A 219 1.28 16.06 2.96
C ARG A 219 2.64 16.07 2.25
N VAL A 220 3.04 17.22 1.65
CA VAL A 220 4.22 17.33 0.77
C VAL A 220 5.53 16.90 1.45
N ASN A 221 5.69 17.13 2.75
CA ASN A 221 6.94 16.91 3.47
C ASN A 221 7.01 15.61 4.27
N ALA A 222 5.95 14.78 4.30
CA ALA A 222 5.85 13.64 5.20
C ALA A 222 6.06 12.27 4.52
N SER A 223 5.99 12.18 3.19
CA SER A 223 5.96 10.88 2.50
C SER A 223 7.32 10.22 2.37
N VAL A 224 7.44 9.00 2.90
CA VAL A 224 8.61 8.10 2.72
C VAL A 224 8.87 7.79 1.24
N THR A 225 7.81 7.78 0.41
CA THR A 225 7.90 7.47 -1.03
C THR A 225 8.71 8.48 -1.84
N HIS A 226 8.93 9.70 -1.32
CA HIS A 226 9.78 10.72 -1.96
C HIS A 226 11.26 10.54 -1.64
N ARG A 227 11.64 9.71 -0.67
CA ARG A 227 13.05 9.47 -0.35
C ARG A 227 13.77 8.80 -1.51
N PHE A 228 15.01 9.23 -1.73
CA PHE A 228 15.91 8.56 -2.68
C PHE A 228 16.28 7.18 -2.13
N SER A 229 16.23 6.16 -3.00
CA SER A 229 16.75 4.83 -2.71
C SER A 229 17.42 4.28 -3.98
N GLU A 230 18.58 3.71 -3.84
CA GLU A 230 19.32 3.04 -4.92
C GLU A 230 18.56 1.78 -5.39
N ASP A 231 17.87 1.10 -4.48
CA ASP A 231 17.13 -0.14 -4.75
C ASP A 231 15.74 0.09 -5.34
N TYR A 232 15.33 1.35 -5.56
CA TYR A 232 13.97 1.68 -5.99
C TYR A 232 13.51 0.86 -7.21
N PHE A 233 14.35 0.74 -8.25
CA PHE A 233 13.98 -0.02 -9.44
C PHE A 233 13.88 -1.51 -9.14
N ALA A 234 14.84 -2.07 -8.40
CA ALA A 234 14.84 -3.50 -8.06
C ALA A 234 13.58 -3.90 -7.28
N LEU A 235 13.21 -3.12 -6.27
CA LEU A 235 12.00 -3.32 -5.47
C LEU A 235 10.73 -3.15 -6.30
N SER A 236 10.66 -2.11 -7.15
CA SER A 236 9.51 -1.87 -8.02
C SER A 236 9.35 -2.96 -9.09
N TYR A 237 10.47 -3.46 -9.63
CA TYR A 237 10.45 -4.57 -10.56
C TYR A 237 9.98 -5.86 -9.88
N SER A 238 10.50 -6.15 -8.68
CA SER A 238 10.09 -7.31 -7.87
C SER A 238 8.59 -7.27 -7.55
N ARG A 239 8.05 -6.09 -7.26
CA ARG A 239 6.61 -5.88 -7.06
C ARG A 239 5.81 -6.32 -8.30
N VAL A 240 6.19 -5.87 -9.49
CA VAL A 240 5.50 -6.23 -10.74
C VAL A 240 5.68 -7.72 -11.04
N ASP A 241 6.89 -8.27 -10.87
CA ASP A 241 7.19 -9.69 -11.08
C ASP A 241 6.36 -10.60 -10.17
N SER A 242 6.23 -10.23 -8.90
CA SER A 242 5.46 -11.02 -7.92
C SER A 242 3.96 -11.04 -8.27
N PHE A 243 3.40 -9.93 -8.76
CA PHE A 243 2.01 -9.91 -9.20
C PHE A 243 1.81 -10.62 -10.55
N TYR A 244 2.79 -10.51 -11.45
CA TYR A 244 2.80 -11.27 -12.70
C TYR A 244 2.76 -12.77 -12.42
N ARG A 245 3.60 -13.27 -11.48
CA ARG A 245 3.59 -14.69 -11.05
C ARG A 245 2.26 -15.08 -10.42
N PHE A 246 1.70 -14.22 -9.56
CA PHE A 246 0.36 -14.43 -9.01
C PHE A 246 -0.71 -14.56 -10.10
N CYS A 247 -0.64 -13.75 -11.17
CA CYS A 247 -1.54 -13.87 -12.31
C CYS A 247 -1.31 -15.18 -13.09
N LEU A 248 -0.06 -15.64 -13.24
CA LEU A 248 0.25 -16.92 -13.86
C LEU A 248 -0.32 -18.09 -13.06
N GLU A 249 -0.08 -18.12 -11.75
CA GLU A 249 -0.56 -19.18 -10.83
C GLU A 249 -2.09 -19.34 -10.87
N ARG A 250 -2.81 -18.27 -11.21
CA ARG A 250 -4.28 -18.22 -11.24
C ARG A 250 -4.88 -18.18 -12.65
N GLU A 251 -4.07 -18.40 -13.67
CA GLU A 251 -4.49 -18.34 -15.10
C GLU A 251 -5.18 -17.01 -15.47
N LEU A 252 -4.72 -15.92 -14.88
CA LEU A 252 -5.27 -14.57 -15.05
C LEU A 252 -4.46 -13.68 -16.00
N LEU A 253 -3.42 -14.20 -16.65
CA LEU A 253 -2.55 -13.40 -17.52
C LEU A 253 -3.22 -13.08 -18.87
N THR A 254 -4.37 -12.42 -18.79
CA THR A 254 -5.15 -11.91 -19.93
C THR A 254 -4.45 -10.71 -20.58
N ARG A 255 -4.97 -10.25 -21.74
CA ARG A 255 -4.53 -8.98 -22.36
C ARG A 255 -4.66 -7.80 -21.41
N GLU A 256 -5.73 -7.78 -20.61
CA GLU A 256 -5.98 -6.73 -19.63
C GLU A 256 -4.96 -6.77 -18.48
N ALA A 257 -4.65 -7.93 -17.93
CA ALA A 257 -3.62 -8.11 -16.92
C ALA A 257 -2.24 -7.64 -17.44
N ARG A 258 -1.88 -8.03 -18.66
CA ARG A 258 -0.64 -7.57 -19.31
C ARG A 258 -0.62 -6.04 -19.48
N ARG A 259 -1.76 -5.43 -19.85
CA ARG A 259 -1.91 -3.98 -19.97
C ARG A 259 -1.63 -3.28 -18.64
N ILE A 260 -2.31 -3.71 -17.58
CA ILE A 260 -2.19 -3.12 -16.24
C ILE A 260 -0.74 -3.24 -15.73
N LEU A 261 -0.17 -4.44 -15.75
CA LEU A 261 1.18 -4.70 -15.27
C LEU A 261 2.25 -4.04 -16.16
N GLY A 262 2.02 -4.00 -17.48
CA GLY A 262 2.90 -3.33 -18.44
C GLY A 262 2.97 -1.81 -18.19
N ILE A 263 1.85 -1.16 -17.95
CA ILE A 263 1.80 0.27 -17.58
C ILE A 263 2.53 0.49 -16.25
N LYS A 264 2.32 -0.36 -15.25
CA LYS A 264 3.04 -0.28 -13.96
C LYS A 264 4.55 -0.43 -14.15
N LEU A 265 4.99 -1.41 -14.92
CA LEU A 265 6.41 -1.62 -15.22
C LEU A 265 7.03 -0.39 -15.89
N LEU A 266 6.37 0.17 -16.92
CA LEU A 266 6.81 1.38 -17.60
C LEU A 266 6.86 2.59 -16.67
N ARG A 267 5.85 2.78 -15.83
CA ARG A 267 5.78 3.86 -14.84
C ARG A 267 6.95 3.78 -13.86
N TYR A 268 7.25 2.58 -13.33
CA TYR A 268 8.38 2.39 -12.42
C TYR A 268 9.73 2.56 -13.13
N THR A 269 9.84 2.11 -14.37
CA THR A 269 11.04 2.36 -15.19
C THR A 269 11.29 3.86 -15.36
N LEU A 270 10.26 4.62 -15.73
CA LEU A 270 10.36 6.06 -15.89
C LEU A 270 10.70 6.77 -14.58
N SER A 271 10.08 6.35 -13.47
CA SER A 271 10.38 6.90 -12.16
C SER A 271 11.83 6.60 -11.74
N ALA A 272 12.34 5.40 -12.01
CA ALA A 272 13.74 5.04 -11.73
C ALA A 272 14.72 5.83 -12.60
N LEU A 273 14.41 6.01 -13.89
CA LEU A 273 15.22 6.87 -14.80
C LEU A 273 15.30 8.29 -14.25
N ALA A 274 14.19 8.87 -13.79
CA ALA A 274 14.19 10.20 -13.18
C ALA A 274 15.03 10.23 -11.88
N ARG A 275 14.84 9.23 -10.98
CA ARG A 275 15.58 9.13 -9.72
C ARG A 275 17.09 9.01 -9.91
N ASN A 276 17.53 8.37 -10.98
CA ASN A 276 18.98 8.25 -11.31
C ASN A 276 19.63 9.61 -11.63
N HIS A 277 18.85 10.67 -11.85
CA HIS A 277 19.36 12.05 -11.96
C HIS A 277 19.34 12.81 -10.62
N HIS A 278 18.87 12.20 -9.54
CA HIS A 278 18.91 12.81 -8.21
C HIS A 278 20.37 12.95 -7.73
N PRO A 279 20.76 14.06 -7.06
CA PRO A 279 22.14 14.27 -6.59
C PRO A 279 22.69 13.12 -5.72
N LEU A 280 21.84 12.51 -4.92
CA LEU A 280 22.22 11.37 -4.06
C LEU A 280 22.52 10.09 -4.85
N SER A 281 22.12 9.96 -6.11
CA SER A 281 22.44 8.77 -6.91
C SER A 281 23.92 8.66 -7.23
N ARG A 282 24.61 9.81 -7.27
CA ARG A 282 26.06 9.91 -7.62
C ARG A 282 26.46 9.20 -8.92
N MET A 283 25.50 8.76 -9.73
CA MET A 283 25.78 8.04 -10.96
C MET A 283 26.36 8.98 -12.03
N THR A 284 27.42 8.55 -12.67
CA THR A 284 27.93 9.16 -13.89
C THR A 284 27.07 8.80 -15.10
N ASP A 285 27.20 9.53 -16.22
CA ASP A 285 26.45 9.21 -17.45
C ASP A 285 26.81 7.82 -18.00
N ARG A 286 28.06 7.37 -17.80
CA ARG A 286 28.48 6.02 -18.18
C ARG A 286 27.77 4.94 -17.35
N GLU A 287 27.64 5.15 -16.05
CA GLU A 287 26.92 4.24 -15.14
C GLU A 287 25.43 4.20 -15.42
N ARG A 288 24.79 5.36 -15.68
CA ARG A 288 23.36 5.40 -16.10
C ARG A 288 23.13 4.61 -17.39
N LYS A 289 24.05 4.72 -18.39
CA LYS A 289 23.95 3.96 -19.64
C LYS A 289 24.10 2.45 -19.41
N ARG A 290 25.02 2.02 -18.55
CA ARG A 290 25.23 0.61 -18.19
C ARG A 290 24.00 0.06 -17.45
N TRP A 291 23.57 0.76 -16.40
CA TRP A 291 22.39 0.40 -15.64
C TRP A 291 21.15 0.25 -16.54
N LEU A 292 20.89 1.21 -17.43
CA LEU A 292 19.79 1.12 -18.37
C LEU A 292 19.89 -0.09 -19.29
N GLN A 293 21.10 -0.40 -19.77
CA GLN A 293 21.33 -1.59 -20.61
C GLN A 293 20.99 -2.88 -19.86
N GLU A 294 21.36 -2.97 -18.59
CA GLU A 294 21.08 -4.12 -17.74
C GLU A 294 19.59 -4.30 -17.47
N ILE A 295 18.87 -3.24 -17.09
CA ILE A 295 17.45 -3.34 -16.80
C ILE A 295 16.60 -3.68 -18.02
N LEU A 296 16.95 -3.18 -19.21
CA LEU A 296 16.24 -3.47 -20.46
C LEU A 296 16.40 -4.93 -20.94
N GLN A 297 17.24 -5.74 -20.30
CA GLN A 297 17.36 -7.18 -20.56
C GLN A 297 16.44 -8.02 -19.66
N LYS A 298 15.76 -7.41 -18.68
CA LYS A 298 14.90 -8.14 -17.75
C LYS A 298 13.69 -8.75 -18.47
N PRO A 299 13.28 -10.00 -18.12
CA PRO A 299 12.28 -10.76 -18.86
C PRO A 299 10.92 -10.11 -18.97
N LEU A 300 10.44 -9.43 -17.91
CA LEU A 300 9.09 -8.86 -17.88
C LEU A 300 8.81 -7.85 -19.00
N TYR A 301 9.83 -7.21 -19.56
CA TYR A 301 9.62 -6.31 -20.70
C TYR A 301 9.12 -7.08 -21.93
N GLY A 302 9.66 -8.25 -22.20
CA GLY A 302 9.17 -9.13 -23.27
C GLY A 302 7.78 -9.69 -22.97
N GLU A 303 7.56 -10.12 -21.71
CA GLU A 303 6.33 -10.75 -21.27
C GLU A 303 5.11 -9.80 -21.24
N LEU A 304 5.32 -8.55 -20.84
CA LEU A 304 4.24 -7.58 -20.59
C LEU A 304 4.04 -6.56 -21.69
N LEU A 305 5.05 -6.32 -22.55
CA LEU A 305 5.02 -5.24 -23.53
C LEU A 305 4.83 -5.73 -24.97
N GLY A 306 4.33 -6.95 -25.18
CA GLY A 306 4.03 -7.49 -26.50
C GLY A 306 3.13 -6.59 -27.35
N SER A 307 3.14 -6.77 -28.67
CA SER A 307 2.42 -5.92 -29.63
C SER A 307 0.90 -6.02 -29.53
N GLU A 308 0.38 -7.11 -28.99
CA GLU A 308 -1.05 -7.38 -28.81
C GLU A 308 -1.70 -6.50 -27.70
N VAL A 309 -0.87 -5.78 -26.90
CA VAL A 309 -1.35 -4.96 -25.78
C VAL A 309 -1.40 -3.48 -26.17
N SER A 310 -2.59 -2.89 -26.19
CA SER A 310 -2.75 -1.44 -26.37
C SER A 310 -2.53 -0.70 -25.05
N LEU A 311 -1.58 0.24 -25.04
CA LEU A 311 -1.23 1.02 -23.84
C LEU A 311 -1.64 2.49 -23.91
N GLY A 312 -2.30 2.90 -25.01
CA GLY A 312 -2.57 4.30 -25.30
C GLY A 312 -1.31 5.07 -25.75
N PRO A 313 -1.46 6.36 -26.16
CA PRO A 313 -0.38 7.07 -26.89
C PRO A 313 0.87 7.31 -26.04
N VAL A 314 0.72 7.76 -24.79
CA VAL A 314 1.84 8.09 -23.92
C VAL A 314 2.66 6.84 -23.56
N TRP A 315 1.99 5.82 -23.02
CA TRP A 315 2.64 4.57 -22.63
C TRP A 315 3.09 3.76 -23.84
N GLY A 316 2.38 3.88 -24.99
CA GLY A 316 2.78 3.28 -26.25
C GLY A 316 4.10 3.83 -26.78
N THR A 317 4.33 5.14 -26.65
CA THR A 317 5.62 5.77 -27.02
C THR A 317 6.75 5.28 -26.12
N LEU A 318 6.53 5.26 -24.79
CA LEU A 318 7.53 4.77 -23.86
C LEU A 318 7.83 3.27 -24.08
N ARG A 319 6.77 2.45 -24.34
CA ARG A 319 6.92 1.04 -24.72
C ARG A 319 7.85 0.89 -25.92
N ARG A 320 7.62 1.66 -26.99
CA ARG A 320 8.45 1.61 -28.21
C ARG A 320 9.91 1.90 -27.88
N MET A 321 10.20 2.98 -27.14
CA MET A 321 11.56 3.31 -26.70
C MET A 321 12.22 2.16 -25.92
N VAL A 322 11.48 1.48 -25.06
CA VAL A 322 11.96 0.35 -24.25
C VAL A 322 12.24 -0.87 -25.13
N LEU A 323 11.31 -1.26 -26.00
CA LEU A 323 11.45 -2.43 -26.86
C LEU A 323 12.54 -2.25 -27.93
N GLU A 324 12.66 -1.05 -28.51
CA GLU A 324 13.72 -0.68 -29.45
C GLU A 324 15.06 -0.43 -28.75
N LYS A 325 15.08 -0.51 -27.41
CA LYS A 325 16.26 -0.23 -26.57
C LYS A 325 16.89 1.13 -26.89
N ASN A 326 16.07 2.14 -27.19
CA ASN A 326 16.53 3.49 -27.51
C ASN A 326 17.00 4.22 -26.24
N ARG A 327 18.24 3.90 -25.85
CA ARG A 327 18.85 4.37 -24.61
C ARG A 327 18.96 5.90 -24.53
N HIS A 328 19.22 6.56 -25.65
CA HIS A 328 19.38 8.02 -25.68
C HIS A 328 18.06 8.73 -25.32
N LEU A 329 16.96 8.34 -25.98
CA LEU A 329 15.64 8.91 -25.69
C LEU A 329 15.17 8.57 -24.27
N LEU A 330 15.40 7.35 -23.78
CA LEU A 330 15.02 6.95 -22.42
C LEU A 330 15.75 7.77 -21.35
N LEU A 331 17.07 7.98 -21.50
CA LEU A 331 17.85 8.80 -20.58
C LEU A 331 17.43 10.27 -20.61
N LEU A 332 17.19 10.81 -21.81
CA LEU A 332 16.68 12.18 -21.99
C LEU A 332 15.30 12.33 -21.30
N THR A 333 14.39 11.38 -21.54
CA THR A 333 13.05 11.37 -20.90
C THR A 333 13.19 11.34 -19.37
N GLY A 334 14.06 10.49 -18.82
CA GLY A 334 14.32 10.43 -17.38
C GLY A 334 14.82 11.76 -16.82
N LYS A 335 15.78 12.41 -17.53
CA LYS A 335 16.29 13.73 -17.14
C LYS A 335 15.19 14.80 -17.16
N LEU A 336 14.38 14.84 -18.20
CA LEU A 336 13.27 15.78 -18.30
C LEU A 336 12.23 15.56 -17.17
N CYS A 337 11.87 14.30 -16.91
CA CYS A 337 10.97 13.97 -15.79
C CYS A 337 11.54 14.36 -14.43
N TYR A 338 12.86 14.31 -14.26
CA TYR A 338 13.49 14.79 -13.02
C TYR A 338 13.43 16.31 -12.88
N ILE A 339 13.71 17.05 -13.97
CA ILE A 339 13.70 18.53 -13.98
C ILE A 339 12.28 19.08 -13.79
N LEU A 340 11.28 18.43 -14.41
CA LEU A 340 9.87 18.86 -14.40
C LEU A 340 9.07 18.36 -13.19
N ARG A 341 9.71 17.65 -12.25
CA ARG A 341 9.03 17.29 -10.99
C ARG A 341 8.75 18.55 -10.18
N PRO A 342 7.47 18.76 -9.75
CA PRO A 342 7.12 19.86 -8.85
C PRO A 342 7.75 19.70 -7.48
#